data_0d6aba28017b37ae9a90312eb5e44744
#
_entry.id   0d6aba28017b37ae9a90312eb5e44744
#
_cell.length_a   1.000
_cell.length_b   1.000
_cell.length_c   1.000
_cell.angle_alpha   90.00
_cell.angle_beta   90.00
_cell.angle_gamma   90.00
#
_symmetry.space_group_name_H-M   'P 1'
#
loop_
_entity.id
_entity.type
_entity.pdbx_description
1 polymer ?
#
loop_
_entity_poly.entity_id
_entity_poly.type
_entity_poly.pdbx_seq_one_letter_code
_entity_poly.pdbx_strand_id
1 'polypeptide(L)'
;MSIITLTTDLGYRDPYLAIVKAKIIGSNLTHHIIDLSCDIKENNISDAAFIIKNSLPHFPDDSIHLVAVKFIMDRSSNNKTSNADNSRYLVTRYNNQFIICPDTGLFTLLDANFKEPVYQLYYEGANKHHFFLKDVFVDAAIHLLQKKDILDIAVLIDDYYKAFQFESFVNGNILRGKGIYVDDFGNIITNITQEKFSEVVGKRDFSITLPGARITKINTTYDEVKYGNPLVLFNSFGYMEVAANGKSAFNMLCPRDIGTTFDFNLIIEFYD
;
A
#
# COMPACT_ATOMS: atom_id res chain seq x y z
N MET A 1 -21.51 6.01 -12.68
CA MET A 1 -21.73 5.67 -11.28
C MET A 1 -20.38 5.77 -10.61
N SER A 2 -20.21 6.62 -9.62
CA SER A 2 -18.90 6.88 -9.03
C SER A 2 -18.67 6.00 -7.80
N ILE A 3 -17.41 5.60 -7.55
CA ILE A 3 -17.04 4.79 -6.41
C ILE A 3 -16.09 5.62 -5.52
N ILE A 4 -16.34 5.58 -4.21
CA ILE A 4 -15.39 6.06 -3.21
C ILE A 4 -14.87 4.86 -2.43
N THR A 5 -13.55 4.73 -2.33
CA THR A 5 -12.95 3.68 -1.51
C THR A 5 -12.31 4.26 -0.26
N LEU A 6 -12.30 3.46 0.81
CA LEU A 6 -11.66 3.80 2.08
C LEU A 6 -10.50 2.84 2.35
N THR A 7 -9.31 3.41 2.61
CA THR A 7 -8.11 2.69 3.04
C THR A 7 -7.55 3.41 4.25
N THR A 8 -7.68 2.82 5.44
CA THR A 8 -7.38 3.52 6.71
C THR A 8 -6.74 2.62 7.76
N ASP A 9 -6.08 3.23 8.74
CA ASP A 9 -5.60 2.59 9.97
C ASP A 9 -6.51 2.89 11.18
N LEU A 10 -7.78 3.30 10.95
CA LEU A 10 -8.73 3.67 12.00
C LEU A 10 -9.39 2.46 12.67
N GLY A 11 -9.35 1.28 12.05
CA GLY A 11 -10.06 0.10 12.52
C GLY A 11 -11.59 0.21 12.40
N TYR A 12 -12.28 -0.86 12.83
CA TYR A 12 -13.74 -0.95 12.77
C TYR A 12 -14.42 -0.80 14.15
N ARG A 13 -13.64 -0.69 15.22
CA ARG A 13 -14.17 -0.67 16.59
C ARG A 13 -14.78 0.68 16.95
N ASP A 14 -14.14 1.76 16.52
CA ASP A 14 -14.54 3.13 16.88
C ASP A 14 -15.50 3.74 15.85
N PRO A 15 -16.22 4.82 16.18
CA PRO A 15 -17.27 5.37 15.31
C PRO A 15 -16.73 6.13 14.10
N TYR A 16 -15.43 6.30 13.95
CA TYR A 16 -14.81 7.18 12.96
C TYR A 16 -15.22 6.84 11.51
N LEU A 17 -15.15 5.57 11.13
CA LEU A 17 -15.56 5.13 9.78
C LEU A 17 -17.04 5.35 9.52
N ALA A 18 -17.90 5.09 10.52
CA ALA A 18 -19.33 5.32 10.40
C ALA A 18 -19.63 6.81 10.16
N ILE A 19 -18.95 7.71 10.90
CA ILE A 19 -19.08 9.17 10.75
C ILE A 19 -18.65 9.62 9.34
N VAL A 20 -17.53 9.09 8.83
CA VAL A 20 -17.05 9.36 7.46
C VAL A 20 -18.09 8.95 6.42
N LYS A 21 -18.56 7.70 6.51
CA LYS A 21 -19.57 7.16 5.59
C LYS A 21 -20.87 7.94 5.65
N ALA A 22 -21.32 8.31 6.86
CA ALA A 22 -22.54 9.12 7.04
C ALA A 22 -22.42 10.48 6.33
N LYS A 23 -21.25 11.16 6.41
CA LYS A 23 -21.02 12.42 5.69
C LYS A 23 -21.02 12.22 4.18
N ILE A 24 -20.39 11.16 3.67
CA ILE A 24 -20.40 10.84 2.24
C ILE A 24 -21.84 10.60 1.76
N ILE A 25 -22.60 9.75 2.45
CA ILE A 25 -24.01 9.42 2.12
C ILE A 25 -24.88 10.69 2.18
N GLY A 26 -24.66 11.55 3.17
CA GLY A 26 -25.39 12.79 3.36
C GLY A 26 -25.19 13.83 2.23
N SER A 27 -24.21 13.63 1.34
CA SER A 27 -24.01 14.47 0.15
C SER A 27 -25.13 14.36 -0.89
N ASN A 28 -25.96 13.32 -0.79
CA ASN A 28 -27.05 12.99 -1.72
C ASN A 28 -26.59 12.79 -3.19
N LEU A 29 -25.29 12.54 -3.42
CA LEU A 29 -24.77 12.18 -4.73
C LEU A 29 -24.86 10.68 -4.94
N THR A 30 -25.07 10.25 -6.19
CA THR A 30 -25.12 8.82 -6.54
C THR A 30 -23.70 8.23 -6.57
N HIS A 31 -23.36 7.44 -5.56
CA HIS A 31 -22.05 6.79 -5.43
C HIS A 31 -22.14 5.50 -4.60
N HIS A 32 -21.10 4.68 -4.69
CA HIS A 32 -20.89 3.54 -3.81
C HIS A 32 -19.68 3.78 -2.92
N ILE A 33 -19.76 3.32 -1.67
CA ILE A 33 -18.64 3.34 -0.73
C ILE A 33 -18.15 1.91 -0.56
N ILE A 34 -16.83 1.70 -0.76
CA ILE A 34 -16.19 0.39 -0.63
C ILE A 34 -15.02 0.52 0.35
N ASP A 35 -15.00 -0.29 1.39
CA ASP A 35 -13.83 -0.43 2.24
C ASP A 35 -12.83 -1.34 1.51
N LEU A 36 -11.67 -0.81 1.10
CA LEU A 36 -10.57 -1.64 0.60
C LEU A 36 -9.87 -2.34 1.77
N SER A 37 -9.48 -1.55 2.77
CA SER A 37 -8.97 -2.04 4.04
C SER A 37 -9.07 -0.92 5.07
N CYS A 38 -9.73 -1.18 6.18
CA CYS A 38 -9.85 -0.21 7.27
C CYS A 38 -9.22 -0.71 8.57
N ASP A 39 -8.43 -1.76 8.50
CA ASP A 39 -7.70 -2.38 9.60
C ASP A 39 -6.20 -2.49 9.31
N ILE A 40 -5.67 -1.50 8.59
CA ILE A 40 -4.21 -1.38 8.36
C ILE A 40 -3.54 -1.10 9.69
N LYS A 41 -2.40 -1.73 9.94
CA LYS A 41 -1.60 -1.45 11.14
C LYS A 41 -1.26 0.04 11.20
N GLU A 42 -1.34 0.61 12.39
CA GLU A 42 -1.09 2.03 12.62
C GLU A 42 0.21 2.50 11.94
N ASN A 43 0.11 3.59 11.17
CA ASN A 43 1.20 4.21 10.44
C ASN A 43 1.88 3.35 9.35
N ASN A 44 1.33 2.20 8.96
CA ASN A 44 1.92 1.34 7.93
C ASN A 44 1.50 1.77 6.51
N ILE A 45 2.16 2.80 5.99
CA ILE A 45 1.91 3.31 4.64
C ILE A 45 2.33 2.32 3.54
N SER A 46 3.24 1.39 3.83
CA SER A 46 3.68 0.38 2.85
C SER A 46 2.57 -0.63 2.56
N ASP A 47 1.85 -1.07 3.61
CA ASP A 47 0.68 -1.95 3.44
C ASP A 47 -0.44 -1.22 2.68
N ALA A 48 -0.70 0.06 3.01
CA ALA A 48 -1.66 0.87 2.29
C ALA A 48 -1.30 0.98 0.80
N ALA A 49 -0.03 1.25 0.49
CA ALA A 49 0.46 1.33 -0.89
C ALA A 49 0.30 0.01 -1.64
N PHE A 50 0.63 -1.13 -1.01
CA PHE A 50 0.45 -2.46 -1.59
C PHE A 50 -1.03 -2.72 -1.91
N ILE A 51 -1.93 -2.44 -0.98
CA ILE A 51 -3.37 -2.64 -1.15
C ILE A 51 -3.90 -1.76 -2.28
N ILE A 52 -3.61 -0.46 -2.27
CA ILE A 52 -4.05 0.49 -3.31
C ILE A 52 -3.51 0.07 -4.67
N LYS A 53 -2.19 -0.16 -4.81
CA LYS A 53 -1.54 -0.53 -6.07
C LYS A 53 -2.21 -1.71 -6.74
N ASN A 54 -2.52 -2.75 -5.97
CA ASN A 54 -3.11 -3.98 -6.49
C ASN A 54 -4.63 -3.90 -6.67
N SER A 55 -5.28 -2.91 -6.06
CA SER A 55 -6.73 -2.70 -6.20
C SER A 55 -7.09 -1.79 -7.38
N LEU A 56 -6.31 -0.74 -7.66
CA LEU A 56 -6.59 0.26 -8.70
C LEU A 56 -7.01 -0.34 -10.05
N PRO A 57 -6.36 -1.38 -10.60
CA PRO A 57 -6.74 -1.94 -11.90
C PRO A 57 -8.15 -2.53 -11.97
N HIS A 58 -8.79 -2.75 -10.82
CA HIS A 58 -10.13 -3.35 -10.71
C HIS A 58 -11.24 -2.32 -10.53
N PHE A 59 -10.90 -1.04 -10.41
CA PHE A 59 -11.87 0.04 -10.23
C PHE A 59 -12.05 0.83 -11.53
N PRO A 60 -13.27 1.31 -11.79
CA PRO A 60 -13.54 2.11 -12.99
C PRO A 60 -12.88 3.48 -12.91
N ASP A 61 -12.72 4.10 -14.07
CA ASP A 61 -12.30 5.50 -14.20
C ASP A 61 -13.16 6.42 -13.31
N ASP A 62 -12.59 7.53 -12.87
CA ASP A 62 -13.20 8.51 -11.97
C ASP A 62 -13.58 7.95 -10.58
N SER A 63 -13.07 6.76 -10.19
CA SER A 63 -13.12 6.32 -8.79
C SER A 63 -12.25 7.23 -7.92
N ILE A 64 -12.65 7.40 -6.66
CA ILE A 64 -11.94 8.27 -5.69
C ILE A 64 -11.48 7.41 -4.51
N HIS A 65 -10.17 7.36 -4.30
CA HIS A 65 -9.54 6.56 -3.24
C HIS A 65 -9.11 7.47 -2.08
N LEU A 66 -9.78 7.35 -0.93
CA LEU A 66 -9.42 8.06 0.30
C LEU A 66 -8.47 7.18 1.10
N VAL A 67 -7.20 7.57 1.15
CA VAL A 67 -6.15 6.82 1.86
C VAL A 67 -5.76 7.60 3.11
N ALA A 68 -6.23 7.15 4.27
CA ALA A 68 -6.08 7.82 5.55
C ALA A 68 -5.23 6.96 6.50
N VAL A 69 -3.94 6.84 6.18
CA VAL A 69 -2.94 6.11 6.95
C VAL A 69 -1.77 7.05 7.25
N LYS A 70 -1.24 7.01 8.47
CA LYS A 70 -0.11 7.83 8.91
C LYS A 70 -0.35 9.32 8.78
N PHE A 71 -1.31 9.85 9.54
CA PHE A 71 -1.66 11.29 9.50
C PHE A 71 -0.56 12.25 9.99
N ILE A 72 0.36 11.79 10.83
CA ILE A 72 1.39 12.62 11.44
C ILE A 72 2.76 12.16 10.94
N MET A 73 3.42 13.00 10.15
CA MET A 73 4.84 12.86 9.86
C MET A 73 5.63 13.60 10.94
N ASP A 74 6.38 12.86 11.77
CA ASP A 74 7.39 13.48 12.62
C ASP A 74 8.57 13.95 11.75
N ARG A 75 8.52 15.22 11.34
CA ARG A 75 9.61 15.88 10.61
C ARG A 75 10.66 16.48 11.56
N SER A 76 10.62 16.15 12.87
CA SER A 76 11.43 16.82 13.91
C SER A 76 12.90 16.44 13.91
N SER A 77 13.40 15.61 13.00
CA SER A 77 14.81 15.22 13.02
C SER A 77 15.79 16.31 12.56
N ASN A 78 15.36 17.41 11.93
CA ASN A 78 16.31 18.43 11.45
C ASN A 78 15.94 19.92 11.59
N ASN A 79 14.79 20.33 12.17
CA ASN A 79 14.55 21.75 12.45
C ASN A 79 13.56 21.97 13.60
N LYS A 80 14.05 22.61 14.67
CA LYS A 80 13.35 22.95 15.92
C LYS A 80 12.36 24.14 15.79
N THR A 81 11.56 24.20 14.75
CA THR A 81 10.46 25.19 14.65
C THR A 81 9.28 24.55 13.95
N SER A 82 8.68 23.53 14.56
CA SER A 82 7.43 22.98 14.07
C SER A 82 6.33 23.24 15.09
N ASN A 83 5.51 24.26 14.80
CA ASN A 83 4.13 24.23 15.22
C ASN A 83 3.50 22.97 14.61
N ALA A 84 2.72 22.23 15.38
CA ALA A 84 2.12 20.93 15.04
C ALA A 84 1.10 20.95 13.86
N ASP A 85 1.09 22.01 13.03
CA ASP A 85 0.06 22.30 12.01
C ASP A 85 0.55 22.15 10.56
N ASN A 86 1.68 21.50 10.28
CA ASN A 86 2.19 21.35 8.90
C ASN A 86 1.79 20.03 8.22
N SER A 87 0.69 19.42 8.60
CA SER A 87 0.15 18.27 7.85
C SER A 87 -0.34 18.74 6.48
N ARG A 88 0.27 18.25 5.40
CA ARG A 88 -0.20 18.50 4.03
C ARG A 88 -1.09 17.36 3.58
N TYR A 89 -2.14 17.66 2.87
CA TYR A 89 -3.07 16.72 2.27
C TYR A 89 -3.00 16.86 0.76
N LEU A 90 -2.83 15.76 0.09
CA LEU A 90 -2.52 15.73 -1.32
C LEU A 90 -3.64 15.04 -2.09
N VAL A 91 -3.81 15.47 -3.33
CA VAL A 91 -4.65 14.81 -4.32
C VAL A 91 -3.92 14.73 -5.65
N THR A 92 -4.09 13.62 -6.33
CA THR A 92 -3.59 13.39 -7.69
C THR A 92 -4.60 12.61 -8.50
N ARG A 93 -4.47 12.67 -9.83
CA ARG A 93 -5.16 11.75 -10.73
C ARG A 93 -4.15 10.75 -11.29
N TYR A 94 -4.30 9.50 -10.92
CA TYR A 94 -3.42 8.40 -11.30
C TYR A 94 -4.26 7.28 -11.92
N ASN A 95 -3.87 6.79 -13.11
CA ASN A 95 -4.62 5.78 -13.88
C ASN A 95 -6.11 6.14 -14.06
N ASN A 96 -6.42 7.39 -14.39
CA ASN A 96 -7.77 7.94 -14.52
C ASN A 96 -8.63 7.94 -13.24
N GLN A 97 -8.05 7.69 -12.08
CA GLN A 97 -8.70 7.65 -10.78
C GLN A 97 -8.09 8.71 -9.85
N PHE A 98 -8.83 9.18 -8.87
CA PHE A 98 -8.33 10.16 -7.91
C PHE A 98 -7.82 9.45 -6.65
N ILE A 99 -6.67 9.89 -6.14
CA ILE A 99 -6.13 9.44 -4.85
C ILE A 99 -5.98 10.66 -3.96
N ILE A 100 -6.60 10.63 -2.79
CA ILE A 100 -6.50 11.65 -1.75
C ILE A 100 -5.82 11.04 -0.54
N CYS A 101 -4.70 11.62 -0.07
CA CYS A 101 -3.92 11.08 1.02
C CYS A 101 -3.15 12.17 1.79
N PRO A 102 -2.65 11.89 3.00
CA PRO A 102 -1.63 12.73 3.62
C PRO A 102 -0.32 12.67 2.83
N ASP A 103 0.53 13.70 2.98
CA ASP A 103 1.87 13.73 2.37
C ASP A 103 2.84 12.77 3.10
N THR A 104 2.68 11.48 2.86
CA THR A 104 3.41 10.38 3.54
C THR A 104 4.28 9.55 2.61
N GLY A 105 4.38 9.94 1.32
CA GLY A 105 5.16 9.22 0.33
C GLY A 105 4.41 8.11 -0.40
N LEU A 106 3.09 8.06 -0.26
CA LEU A 106 2.24 7.05 -0.91
C LEU A 106 2.51 6.97 -2.41
N PHE A 107 2.57 8.11 -3.12
CA PHE A 107 2.68 8.12 -4.58
C PHE A 107 3.95 7.43 -5.09
N THR A 108 5.09 7.62 -4.43
CA THR A 108 6.34 6.96 -4.81
C THR A 108 6.39 5.48 -4.39
N LEU A 109 5.56 5.07 -3.43
CA LEU A 109 5.35 3.65 -3.11
C LEU A 109 4.42 2.96 -4.11
N LEU A 110 3.50 3.68 -4.74
CA LEU A 110 2.67 3.14 -5.83
C LEU A 110 3.50 2.94 -7.11
N ASP A 111 4.29 3.96 -7.45
CA ASP A 111 5.16 3.95 -8.62
C ASP A 111 6.46 4.71 -8.29
N ALA A 112 7.61 4.01 -8.33
CA ALA A 112 8.92 4.62 -8.09
C ALA A 112 9.25 5.78 -9.07
N ASN A 113 8.64 5.75 -10.27
CA ASN A 113 8.77 6.77 -11.31
C ASN A 113 7.54 7.68 -11.40
N PHE A 114 6.82 7.88 -10.30
CA PHE A 114 5.61 8.69 -10.27
C PHE A 114 5.83 10.09 -10.86
N LYS A 115 5.03 10.46 -11.87
CA LYS A 115 5.17 11.73 -12.64
C LYS A 115 3.87 12.51 -12.76
N GLU A 116 2.77 11.98 -12.22
CA GLU A 116 1.49 12.66 -12.32
C GLU A 116 1.50 13.97 -11.52
N PRO A 117 0.76 15.00 -11.95
CA PRO A 117 0.61 16.22 -11.20
C PRO A 117 0.07 15.96 -9.79
N VAL A 118 0.73 16.54 -8.79
CA VAL A 118 0.33 16.46 -7.39
C VAL A 118 -0.18 17.82 -6.93
N TYR A 119 -1.35 17.81 -6.30
CA TYR A 119 -1.97 19.04 -5.78
C TYR A 119 -2.09 18.95 -4.27
N GLN A 120 -1.78 20.06 -3.60
CA GLN A 120 -2.01 20.21 -2.17
C GLN A 120 -3.39 20.82 -1.96
N LEU A 121 -4.24 20.12 -1.21
CA LEU A 121 -5.57 20.59 -0.84
C LEU A 121 -5.47 21.85 0.01
N TYR A 122 -6.32 22.85 -0.28
CA TYR A 122 -6.49 24.02 0.59
C TYR A 122 -7.11 23.55 1.90
N TYR A 123 -6.48 23.97 2.98
CA TYR A 123 -6.97 23.72 4.31
C TYR A 123 -6.67 24.92 5.20
N GLU A 124 -7.72 25.65 5.56
CA GLU A 124 -7.65 26.76 6.50
C GLU A 124 -7.98 26.26 7.92
N GLY A 125 -7.10 25.44 8.49
CA GLY A 125 -7.38 24.79 9.76
C GLY A 125 -6.47 25.21 10.88
N ALA A 126 -6.82 26.29 11.57
CA ALA A 126 -6.26 26.62 12.88
C ALA A 126 -6.91 25.86 14.06
N ASN A 127 -7.92 25.03 13.82
CA ASN A 127 -8.65 24.33 14.88
C ASN A 127 -8.03 22.96 15.17
N LYS A 128 -7.48 22.81 16.37
CA LYS A 128 -6.76 21.63 16.87
C LYS A 128 -7.56 20.31 16.96
N HIS A 129 -8.79 20.27 16.49
CA HIS A 129 -9.71 19.13 16.68
C HIS A 129 -10.36 18.65 15.36
N HIS A 130 -9.66 18.77 14.25
CA HIS A 130 -10.20 18.31 12.97
C HIS A 130 -10.03 16.80 12.77
N PHE A 131 -11.10 16.19 12.29
CA PHE A 131 -11.04 14.83 11.77
C PHE A 131 -10.82 14.90 10.25
N PHE A 132 -9.55 14.96 9.82
CA PHE A 132 -9.14 15.25 8.45
C PHE A 132 -9.81 14.39 7.39
N LEU A 133 -9.94 13.09 7.65
CA LEU A 133 -10.61 12.20 6.70
C LEU A 133 -12.05 12.67 6.44
N LYS A 134 -12.75 13.10 7.48
CA LYS A 134 -14.12 13.62 7.36
C LYS A 134 -14.15 15.06 6.81
N ASP A 135 -13.29 15.94 7.31
CA ASP A 135 -13.44 17.39 7.12
C ASP A 135 -12.67 17.91 5.90
N VAL A 136 -11.67 17.15 5.39
CA VAL A 136 -10.88 17.53 4.23
C VAL A 136 -11.09 16.54 3.09
N PHE A 137 -10.84 15.25 3.33
CA PHE A 137 -10.86 14.25 2.25
C PHE A 137 -12.26 14.01 1.69
N VAL A 138 -13.26 13.91 2.57
CA VAL A 138 -14.65 13.72 2.14
C VAL A 138 -15.14 14.96 1.39
N ASP A 139 -14.81 16.20 1.82
CA ASP A 139 -15.21 17.40 1.13
C ASP A 139 -14.55 17.51 -0.25
N ALA A 140 -13.26 17.18 -0.36
CA ALA A 140 -12.58 17.09 -1.64
C ALA A 140 -13.19 16.01 -2.56
N ALA A 141 -13.51 14.82 -2.02
CA ALA A 141 -14.17 13.79 -2.79
C ALA A 141 -15.54 14.22 -3.32
N ILE A 142 -16.35 14.86 -2.49
CA ILE A 142 -17.67 15.40 -2.89
C ILE A 142 -17.51 16.44 -4.01
N HIS A 143 -16.52 17.32 -3.91
CA HIS A 143 -16.20 18.31 -4.94
C HIS A 143 -15.87 17.62 -6.29
N LEU A 144 -14.99 16.61 -6.27
CA LEU A 144 -14.59 15.86 -7.46
C LEU A 144 -15.75 15.02 -8.05
N LEU A 145 -16.63 14.45 -7.20
CA LEU A 145 -17.84 13.76 -7.64
C LEU A 145 -18.78 14.68 -8.43
N GLN A 146 -18.81 15.96 -8.07
CA GLN A 146 -19.57 16.98 -8.81
C GLN A 146 -18.92 17.40 -10.12
N LYS A 147 -17.80 16.77 -10.50
CA LYS A 147 -17.00 17.08 -11.70
C LYS A 147 -16.52 18.52 -11.77
N LYS A 148 -16.27 19.14 -10.62
CA LYS A 148 -15.67 20.46 -10.49
C LYS A 148 -14.17 20.40 -10.67
N ASP A 149 -13.56 21.53 -10.97
CA ASP A 149 -12.12 21.62 -11.16
C ASP A 149 -11.37 21.37 -9.85
N ILE A 150 -10.32 20.58 -9.90
CA ILE A 150 -9.41 20.34 -8.78
C ILE A 150 -8.74 21.63 -8.30
N LEU A 151 -8.51 22.60 -9.21
CA LEU A 151 -7.91 23.88 -8.90
C LEU A 151 -8.79 24.79 -8.03
N ASP A 152 -10.10 24.51 -7.92
CA ASP A 152 -10.99 25.20 -7.00
C ASP A 152 -10.66 24.88 -5.53
N ILE A 153 -10.06 23.69 -5.27
CA ILE A 153 -9.84 23.18 -3.91
C ILE A 153 -8.37 22.89 -3.59
N ALA A 154 -7.47 23.02 -4.57
CA ALA A 154 -6.08 22.63 -4.41
C ALA A 154 -5.13 23.47 -5.28
N VAL A 155 -3.86 23.49 -4.92
CA VAL A 155 -2.78 24.12 -5.69
C VAL A 155 -1.76 23.08 -6.14
N LEU A 156 -1.29 23.18 -7.39
CA LEU A 156 -0.22 22.35 -7.93
C LEU A 156 1.07 22.56 -7.14
N ILE A 157 1.74 21.45 -6.79
CA ILE A 157 3.01 21.47 -6.07
C ILE A 157 4.01 20.49 -6.71
N ASP A 158 5.30 20.81 -6.59
CA ASP A 158 6.41 19.94 -7.02
C ASP A 158 7.15 19.31 -5.84
N ASP A 159 7.01 19.90 -4.65
CA ASP A 159 7.63 19.45 -3.41
C ASP A 159 6.64 18.66 -2.55
N TYR A 160 6.76 17.32 -2.55
CA TYR A 160 6.06 16.41 -1.68
C TYR A 160 7.01 15.31 -1.19
N TYR A 161 6.64 14.63 -0.10
CA TYR A 161 7.49 13.59 0.47
C TYR A 161 7.57 12.38 -0.46
N LYS A 162 8.81 11.92 -0.73
CA LYS A 162 9.10 10.74 -1.54
C LYS A 162 9.64 9.64 -0.64
N ALA A 163 8.84 8.59 -0.46
CA ALA A 163 9.28 7.40 0.25
C ALA A 163 10.20 6.56 -0.63
N PHE A 164 11.15 5.89 0.00
CA PHE A 164 12.04 4.97 -0.70
C PHE A 164 11.42 3.58 -0.76
N GLN A 165 11.43 2.96 -1.95
CA GLN A 165 11.02 1.58 -2.15
C GLN A 165 12.25 0.71 -2.46
N PHE A 166 12.37 -0.41 -1.75
CA PHE A 166 13.41 -1.41 -2.07
C PHE A 166 12.99 -2.21 -3.31
N GLU A 167 13.80 -2.16 -4.34
CA GLU A 167 13.64 -3.02 -5.51
C GLU A 167 14.40 -4.34 -5.33
N SER A 168 13.92 -5.39 -6.00
CA SER A 168 14.68 -6.62 -6.14
C SER A 168 15.87 -6.38 -7.08
N PHE A 169 17.02 -6.95 -6.77
CA PHE A 169 18.23 -6.75 -7.56
C PHE A 169 19.02 -8.05 -7.81
N VAL A 170 19.80 -8.05 -8.87
CA VAL A 170 20.64 -9.17 -9.28
C VAL A 170 22.10 -8.85 -8.98
N ASN A 171 22.81 -9.81 -8.40
CA ASN A 171 24.25 -9.77 -8.22
C ASN A 171 24.85 -11.13 -8.61
N GLY A 172 25.51 -11.18 -9.78
CA GLY A 172 25.99 -12.43 -10.35
C GLY A 172 24.83 -13.40 -10.63
N ASN A 173 24.90 -14.60 -10.03
CA ASN A 173 23.89 -15.63 -10.13
C ASN A 173 22.89 -15.64 -8.94
N ILE A 174 22.73 -14.51 -8.29
CA ILE A 174 21.84 -14.35 -7.14
C ILE A 174 20.82 -13.25 -7.44
N LEU A 175 19.53 -13.58 -7.35
CA LEU A 175 18.43 -12.62 -7.31
C LEU A 175 18.01 -12.42 -5.84
N ARG A 176 18.03 -11.18 -5.38
CA ARG A 176 17.65 -10.80 -4.00
C ARG A 176 16.36 -10.00 -3.99
N GLY A 177 15.49 -10.33 -3.08
CA GLY A 177 14.26 -9.63 -2.80
C GLY A 177 13.99 -9.50 -1.31
N LYS A 178 12.93 -8.75 -0.99
CA LYS A 178 12.45 -8.54 0.38
C LYS A 178 10.96 -8.85 0.47
N GLY A 179 10.52 -9.28 1.66
CA GLY A 179 9.09 -9.26 2.01
C GLY A 179 8.59 -7.82 2.05
N ILE A 180 7.45 -7.57 1.42
CA ILE A 180 6.82 -6.24 1.33
C ILE A 180 5.44 -6.19 1.96
N TYR A 181 4.80 -7.35 2.15
CA TYR A 181 3.46 -7.45 2.71
C TYR A 181 3.26 -8.84 3.32
N VAL A 182 2.45 -8.93 4.35
CA VAL A 182 1.99 -10.20 4.94
C VAL A 182 0.48 -10.21 4.90
N ASP A 183 -0.10 -11.20 4.23
CA ASP A 183 -1.56 -11.33 4.14
C ASP A 183 -2.18 -11.90 5.43
N ASP A 184 -3.51 -11.94 5.50
CA ASP A 184 -4.24 -12.45 6.67
C ASP A 184 -4.02 -13.95 6.93
N PHE A 185 -3.57 -14.71 5.94
CA PHE A 185 -3.19 -16.12 6.09
C PHE A 185 -1.78 -16.27 6.66
N GLY A 186 -1.01 -15.17 6.71
CA GLY A 186 0.38 -15.15 7.10
C GLY A 186 1.33 -15.57 5.99
N ASN A 187 0.93 -15.47 4.72
CA ASN A 187 1.82 -15.61 3.60
C ASN A 187 2.68 -14.35 3.45
N ILE A 188 3.94 -14.50 3.08
CA ILE A 188 4.87 -13.38 2.89
C ILE A 188 4.95 -13.06 1.40
N ILE A 189 4.44 -11.91 1.01
CA ILE A 189 4.53 -11.39 -0.35
C ILE A 189 5.87 -10.66 -0.49
N THR A 190 6.61 -10.95 -1.56
CA THR A 190 7.93 -10.34 -1.81
C THR A 190 7.88 -9.32 -2.94
N ASN A 191 8.92 -8.51 -3.09
CA ASN A 191 9.08 -7.58 -4.20
C ASN A 191 9.68 -8.23 -5.48
N ILE A 192 9.72 -9.57 -5.56
CA ILE A 192 10.11 -10.28 -6.77
C ILE A 192 8.85 -10.57 -7.57
N THR A 193 8.74 -9.98 -8.77
CA THR A 193 7.63 -10.28 -9.67
C THR A 193 7.91 -11.50 -10.51
N GLN A 194 6.85 -12.13 -11.04
CA GLN A 194 6.96 -13.25 -11.98
C GLN A 194 7.74 -12.88 -13.24
N GLU A 195 7.54 -11.65 -13.73
CA GLU A 195 8.27 -11.13 -14.89
C GLU A 195 9.77 -11.05 -14.56
N LYS A 196 10.14 -10.44 -13.43
CA LYS A 196 11.54 -10.32 -13.00
C LYS A 196 12.20 -11.66 -12.78
N PHE A 197 11.51 -12.60 -12.15
CA PHE A 197 12.00 -13.96 -11.98
C PHE A 197 12.21 -14.65 -13.34
N SER A 198 11.25 -14.54 -14.25
CA SER A 198 11.33 -15.14 -15.59
C SER A 198 12.46 -14.54 -16.43
N GLU A 199 12.66 -13.22 -16.36
CA GLU A 199 13.76 -12.51 -17.01
C GLU A 199 15.14 -12.97 -16.51
N VAL A 200 15.27 -13.06 -15.18
CA VAL A 200 16.55 -13.28 -14.51
C VAL A 200 16.92 -14.75 -14.42
N VAL A 201 15.98 -15.59 -13.98
CA VAL A 201 16.22 -17.02 -13.76
C VAL A 201 15.88 -17.84 -15.01
N GLY A 202 14.77 -17.55 -15.66
CA GLY A 202 14.33 -18.20 -16.87
C GLY A 202 14.10 -19.70 -16.67
N LYS A 203 14.81 -20.51 -17.47
CA LYS A 203 14.74 -21.99 -17.41
C LYS A 203 15.89 -22.62 -16.63
N ARG A 204 16.74 -21.82 -15.98
CA ARG A 204 17.87 -22.32 -15.21
C ARG A 204 17.41 -23.01 -13.93
N ASP A 205 18.20 -23.95 -13.48
CA ASP A 205 18.00 -24.53 -12.15
C ASP A 205 18.23 -23.46 -11.08
N PHE A 206 17.47 -23.51 -10.01
CA PHE A 206 17.56 -22.53 -8.94
C PHE A 206 17.32 -23.14 -7.56
N SER A 207 17.70 -22.42 -6.54
CA SER A 207 17.34 -22.71 -5.17
C SER A 207 17.03 -21.45 -4.37
N ILE A 208 15.96 -21.50 -3.62
CA ILE A 208 15.53 -20.46 -2.68
C ILE A 208 15.82 -20.97 -1.28
N THR A 209 16.65 -20.24 -0.54
CA THR A 209 16.98 -20.58 0.84
C THR A 209 16.04 -19.85 1.78
N LEU A 210 15.27 -20.62 2.56
CA LEU A 210 14.42 -20.14 3.65
C LEU A 210 14.96 -20.65 4.99
N PRO A 211 14.62 -20.00 6.13
CA PRO A 211 14.93 -20.56 7.45
C PRO A 211 14.40 -21.98 7.60
N GLY A 212 15.32 -22.96 7.71
CA GLY A 212 14.98 -24.38 7.87
C GLY A 212 14.49 -25.12 6.62
N ALA A 213 14.49 -24.49 5.42
CA ALA A 213 14.06 -25.12 4.19
C ALA A 213 14.83 -24.62 2.96
N ARG A 214 14.91 -25.48 1.94
CA ARG A 214 15.42 -25.13 0.61
C ARG A 214 14.38 -25.50 -0.43
N ILE A 215 13.98 -24.55 -1.23
CA ILE A 215 12.95 -24.68 -2.28
C ILE A 215 13.65 -24.62 -3.64
N THR A 216 13.37 -25.62 -4.49
CA THR A 216 13.95 -25.72 -5.85
C THR A 216 12.88 -25.76 -6.92
N LYS A 217 11.62 -25.51 -6.54
CA LYS A 217 10.47 -25.53 -7.42
C LYS A 217 9.53 -24.39 -7.06
N ILE A 218 9.01 -23.70 -8.06
CA ILE A 218 7.84 -22.82 -7.88
C ILE A 218 6.59 -23.69 -7.95
N ASN A 219 5.76 -23.61 -6.93
CA ASN A 219 4.50 -24.34 -6.85
C ASN A 219 3.38 -23.57 -7.55
N THR A 220 2.32 -24.30 -7.90
CA THR A 220 1.10 -23.73 -8.52
C THR A 220 -0.01 -23.59 -7.49
N THR A 221 -0.06 -24.49 -6.51
CA THR A 221 -1.07 -24.53 -5.45
C THR A 221 -0.42 -24.82 -4.10
N TYR A 222 -1.14 -24.46 -3.02
CA TYR A 222 -0.63 -24.63 -1.64
C TYR A 222 -0.52 -26.08 -1.20
N ASP A 223 -1.33 -26.97 -1.76
CA ASP A 223 -1.42 -28.40 -1.40
C ASP A 223 -0.40 -29.30 -2.10
N GLU A 224 0.46 -28.75 -2.95
CA GLU A 224 1.57 -29.49 -3.57
C GLU A 224 2.64 -29.93 -2.56
N VAL A 225 2.62 -29.40 -1.36
CA VAL A 225 3.52 -29.80 -0.27
C VAL A 225 2.72 -30.35 0.91
N LYS A 226 3.38 -31.12 1.79
CA LYS A 226 2.73 -31.65 3.00
C LYS A 226 2.32 -30.51 3.94
N TYR A 227 1.25 -30.76 4.71
CA TYR A 227 0.79 -29.85 5.75
C TYR A 227 1.93 -29.37 6.65
N GLY A 228 2.02 -28.06 6.86
CA GLY A 228 3.05 -27.41 7.64
C GLY A 228 4.37 -27.16 6.92
N ASN A 229 4.55 -27.61 5.68
CA ASN A 229 5.77 -27.36 4.92
C ASN A 229 5.68 -26.02 4.17
N PRO A 230 6.81 -25.28 4.09
CA PRO A 230 6.89 -24.06 3.29
C PRO A 230 6.92 -24.37 1.80
N LEU A 231 6.42 -23.43 1.01
CA LEU A 231 6.43 -23.45 -0.45
C LEU A 231 6.57 -22.02 -0.98
N VAL A 232 6.84 -21.93 -2.28
CA VAL A 232 6.89 -20.65 -3.00
C VAL A 232 6.05 -20.76 -4.26
N LEU A 233 5.23 -19.76 -4.50
CA LEU A 233 4.40 -19.63 -5.71
C LEU A 233 4.35 -18.17 -6.19
N PHE A 234 3.74 -17.91 -7.34
CA PHE A 234 3.34 -16.56 -7.74
C PHE A 234 1.86 -16.39 -7.49
N ASN A 235 1.51 -15.33 -6.73
CA ASN A 235 0.12 -15.04 -6.42
C ASN A 235 -0.62 -14.35 -7.60
N SER A 236 -1.92 -14.08 -7.42
CA SER A 236 -2.77 -13.48 -8.44
C SER A 236 -2.36 -12.07 -8.88
N PHE A 237 -1.53 -11.38 -8.09
CA PHE A 237 -0.97 -10.08 -8.42
C PHE A 237 0.41 -10.17 -9.11
N GLY A 238 0.89 -11.40 -9.37
CA GLY A 238 2.17 -11.63 -10.03
C GLY A 238 3.40 -11.47 -9.14
N TYR A 239 3.24 -11.40 -7.81
CA TYR A 239 4.36 -11.37 -6.87
C TYR A 239 4.73 -12.77 -6.39
N MET A 240 6.03 -13.00 -6.19
CA MET A 240 6.49 -14.21 -5.53
C MET A 240 6.05 -14.19 -4.06
N GLU A 241 5.35 -15.24 -3.67
CA GLU A 241 4.77 -15.45 -2.35
C GLU A 241 5.43 -16.65 -1.68
N VAL A 242 5.85 -16.46 -0.43
CA VAL A 242 6.33 -17.53 0.44
C VAL A 242 5.19 -17.91 1.39
N ALA A 243 4.72 -19.13 1.27
CA ALA A 243 3.58 -19.67 2.00
C ALA A 243 3.95 -20.93 2.77
N ALA A 244 3.03 -21.42 3.60
CA ALA A 244 3.12 -22.73 4.23
C ALA A 244 1.76 -23.43 4.18
N ASN A 245 1.72 -24.68 3.74
CA ASN A 245 0.46 -25.40 3.63
C ASN A 245 -0.25 -25.49 4.98
N GLY A 246 -1.42 -24.82 5.11
CA GLY A 246 -2.27 -24.81 6.29
C GLY A 246 -1.68 -24.12 7.53
N LYS A 247 -0.60 -23.34 7.39
CA LYS A 247 0.01 -22.56 8.48
C LYS A 247 0.48 -21.20 7.99
N SER A 248 0.69 -20.27 8.94
CA SER A 248 1.30 -18.98 8.68
C SER A 248 2.80 -19.14 8.41
N ALA A 249 3.23 -18.82 7.19
CA ALA A 249 4.65 -18.77 6.83
C ALA A 249 5.38 -17.70 7.64
N PHE A 250 4.75 -16.55 7.86
CA PHE A 250 5.31 -15.45 8.66
C PHE A 250 5.67 -15.91 10.08
N ASN A 251 4.75 -16.54 10.79
CA ASN A 251 5.03 -17.04 12.15
C ASN A 251 6.12 -18.12 12.19
N MET A 252 6.26 -18.90 11.11
CA MET A 252 7.28 -19.96 11.02
C MET A 252 8.66 -19.40 10.70
N LEU A 253 8.73 -18.43 9.79
CA LEU A 253 10.00 -17.96 9.22
C LEU A 253 10.52 -16.67 9.89
N CYS A 254 9.62 -15.88 10.48
CA CYS A 254 9.89 -14.62 11.16
C CYS A 254 9.43 -14.61 12.63
N PRO A 255 9.76 -15.60 13.46
CA PRO A 255 9.17 -15.75 14.81
C PRO A 255 9.58 -14.65 15.80
N ARG A 256 10.54 -13.79 15.45
CA ARG A 256 11.03 -12.68 16.29
C ARG A 256 10.51 -11.32 15.84
N ASP A 257 9.85 -11.24 14.69
CA ASP A 257 9.34 -9.97 14.18
C ASP A 257 8.02 -9.63 14.88
N ILE A 258 8.08 -8.60 15.74
CA ILE A 258 6.93 -8.08 16.48
C ILE A 258 6.78 -6.61 16.09
N GLY A 259 5.66 -6.26 15.49
CA GLY A 259 5.36 -4.86 15.18
C GLY A 259 4.97 -4.58 13.74
N THR A 260 5.11 -3.33 13.33
CA THR A 260 4.68 -2.81 12.01
C THR A 260 5.66 -3.07 10.89
N THR A 261 6.89 -3.44 11.21
CA THR A 261 7.95 -3.73 10.22
C THR A 261 8.51 -5.12 10.46
N PHE A 262 8.69 -5.87 9.39
CA PHE A 262 9.38 -7.15 9.43
C PHE A 262 10.56 -7.12 8.43
N ASP A 263 11.64 -7.83 8.75
CA ASP A 263 12.80 -7.95 7.88
C ASP A 263 12.90 -9.38 7.33
N PHE A 264 12.29 -9.59 6.19
CA PHE A 264 12.36 -10.86 5.47
C PHE A 264 13.14 -10.67 4.17
N ASN A 265 14.31 -11.33 4.09
CA ASN A 265 15.14 -11.29 2.90
C ASN A 265 15.01 -12.63 2.15
N LEU A 266 14.73 -12.55 0.85
CA LEU A 266 14.65 -13.71 -0.03
C LEU A 266 15.87 -13.74 -0.94
N ILE A 267 16.55 -14.90 -0.97
CA ILE A 267 17.73 -15.12 -1.79
C ILE A 267 17.45 -16.31 -2.71
N ILE A 268 17.58 -16.06 -4.01
CA ILE A 268 17.43 -17.06 -5.06
C ILE A 268 18.78 -17.20 -5.76
N GLU A 269 19.40 -18.35 -5.60
CA GLU A 269 20.60 -18.74 -6.36
C GLU A 269 20.16 -19.50 -7.60
N PHE A 270 20.74 -19.20 -8.75
CA PHE A 270 20.44 -19.89 -10.01
C PHE A 270 21.73 -20.37 -10.68
N TYR A 271 21.63 -21.46 -11.42
CA TYR A 271 22.77 -22.21 -11.95
C TYR A 271 22.60 -22.39 -13.45
N ASP A 272 23.73 -22.29 -14.19
CA ASP A 272 23.79 -22.56 -15.64
C ASP A 272 23.79 -24.05 -15.93
#